data_322fe2687ac390216b5ecc3747668f94
#
_entry.id   322fe2687ac390216b5ecc3747668f94
#
_cell.length_a   1.000
_cell.length_b   1.000
_cell.length_c   1.000
_cell.angle_alpha   90.00
_cell.angle_beta   90.00
_cell.angle_gamma   90.00
#
_symmetry.space_group_name_H-M   'P 1'
#
loop_
_entity.id
_entity.type
_entity.pdbx_description
1 polymer ?
#
loop_
_entity_poly.entity_id
_entity_poly.type
_entity_poly.pdbx_seq_one_letter_code
_entity_poly.pdbx_strand_id
1 'polypeptide(L)' 'MSDLSVLSLDEINDRIAITRDNIRQLIEQAAAMSGAGDEARNADRLAAQQAELEALIKERDTRLKSRP' A
#
# COMPACT_ATOMS: atom_id res chain seq x y z
N MET A 1 -13.31 2.85 5.27
CA MET A 1 -12.51 3.90 4.65
C MET A 1 -11.59 4.52 5.66
N SER A 2 -10.33 4.48 5.41
CA SER A 2 -9.39 5.11 6.31
C SER A 2 -9.27 6.59 5.96
N ASP A 3 -9.47 7.44 6.97
CA ASP A 3 -9.29 8.86 6.79
C ASP A 3 -7.81 9.19 7.05
N LEU A 4 -7.06 9.36 5.98
CA LEU A 4 -5.62 9.60 6.07
C LEU A 4 -5.30 10.98 6.66
N SER A 5 -6.25 11.88 6.66
CA SER A 5 -6.02 13.23 7.17
C SER A 5 -5.78 13.28 8.68
N VAL A 6 -6.20 12.24 9.41
CA VAL A 6 -5.98 12.18 10.86
C VAL A 6 -4.62 11.61 11.24
N LEU A 7 -3.87 11.08 10.26
CA LEU A 7 -2.56 10.53 10.52
C LEU A 7 -1.49 11.61 10.50
N SER A 8 -0.48 11.47 11.36
CA SER A 8 0.70 12.34 11.29
C SER A 8 1.53 11.98 10.06
N LEU A 9 2.43 12.87 9.66
CA LEU A 9 3.33 12.58 8.55
C LEU A 9 4.22 11.38 8.84
N ASP A 10 4.70 11.23 10.07
CA ASP A 10 5.49 10.08 10.47
C ASP A 10 4.70 8.78 10.35
N GLU A 11 3.43 8.80 10.76
CA GLU A 11 2.57 7.63 10.63
C GLU A 11 2.32 7.27 9.16
N ILE A 12 2.14 8.29 8.31
CA ILE A 12 1.97 8.05 6.88
C ILE A 12 3.23 7.41 6.29
N ASN A 13 4.41 7.92 6.65
CA ASN A 13 5.67 7.35 6.18
C ASN A 13 5.84 5.90 6.64
N ASP A 14 5.49 5.61 7.90
CA ASP A 14 5.54 4.26 8.42
C ASP A 14 4.60 3.33 7.65
N ARG A 15 3.39 3.79 7.39
CA ARG A 15 2.41 2.99 6.64
C ARG A 15 2.84 2.75 5.20
N ILE A 16 3.48 3.74 4.58
CA ILE A 16 4.04 3.57 3.24
C ILE A 16 5.07 2.44 3.24
N ALA A 17 5.98 2.43 4.21
CA ALA A 17 7.00 1.40 4.32
C ALA A 17 6.37 0.02 4.54
N ILE A 18 5.40 -0.08 5.44
CA ILE A 18 4.70 -1.33 5.73
C ILE A 18 3.94 -1.83 4.50
N THR A 19 3.25 -0.92 3.81
CA THR A 19 2.46 -1.29 2.64
C THR A 19 3.36 -1.77 1.50
N ARG A 20 4.50 -1.11 1.29
CA ARG A 20 5.49 -1.56 0.30
C ARG A 20 6.00 -2.95 0.62
N ASP A 21 6.29 -3.23 1.89
CA ASP A 21 6.74 -4.54 2.31
C ASP A 21 5.66 -5.60 2.08
N ASN A 22 4.41 -5.28 2.41
CA ASN A 22 3.30 -6.17 2.17
C ASN A 22 3.13 -6.50 0.67
N ILE A 23 3.28 -5.49 -0.18
CA ILE A 23 3.21 -5.69 -1.64
C ILE A 23 4.30 -6.63 -2.10
N ARG A 24 5.52 -6.42 -1.62
CA ARG A 24 6.65 -7.28 -1.98
C ARG A 24 6.40 -8.72 -1.55
N GLN A 25 5.89 -8.93 -0.33
CA GLN A 25 5.58 -10.26 0.16
C GLN A 25 4.50 -10.93 -0.68
N LEU A 26 3.48 -10.19 -1.07
CA LEU A 26 2.42 -10.73 -1.92
C LEU A 26 2.97 -11.15 -3.29
N ILE A 27 3.86 -10.37 -3.86
CA ILE A 27 4.48 -10.70 -5.13
C ILE A 27 5.35 -11.97 -4.99
N GLU A 28 6.13 -12.05 -3.92
CA GLU A 28 6.96 -13.22 -3.65
C GLU A 28 6.11 -14.47 -3.44
N GLN A 29 5.01 -14.37 -2.70
CA GLN A 29 4.10 -15.47 -2.49
C GLN A 29 3.46 -15.92 -3.79
N ALA A 30 3.03 -14.98 -4.63
CA ALA A 30 2.44 -15.31 -5.92
C ALA A 30 3.44 -16.02 -6.82
N ALA A 31 4.71 -15.60 -6.79
CA ALA A 31 5.75 -16.25 -7.59
C ALA A 31 6.06 -17.67 -7.10
N ALA A 32 5.95 -17.90 -5.79
CA ALA A 32 6.21 -19.20 -5.20
C ALA A 32 5.04 -20.18 -5.37
N MET A 33 3.82 -19.65 -5.53
CA MET A 33 2.63 -20.48 -5.65
C MET A 33 2.23 -20.62 -7.11
N SER A 34 2.15 -21.84 -7.59
CA SER A 34 1.78 -22.11 -8.98
C SER A 34 0.33 -22.60 -9.11
N GLY A 35 -0.47 -22.47 -8.04
CA GLY A 35 -1.84 -22.93 -8.05
C GLY A 35 -2.80 -21.92 -8.66
N ALA A 36 -3.57 -22.33 -9.65
CA ALA A 36 -4.48 -21.43 -10.37
C ALA A 36 -5.61 -20.88 -9.49
N GLY A 37 -5.96 -21.58 -8.40
CA GLY A 37 -7.10 -21.20 -7.58
C GLY A 37 -6.89 -19.95 -6.74
N ASP A 38 -5.65 -19.56 -6.50
CA ASP A 38 -5.35 -18.43 -5.62
C ASP A 38 -4.92 -17.17 -6.36
N GLU A 39 -4.75 -17.25 -7.68
CA GLU A 39 -4.28 -16.10 -8.46
C GLU A 39 -5.22 -14.91 -8.37
N ALA A 40 -6.53 -15.14 -8.46
CA ALA A 40 -7.51 -14.07 -8.41
C ALA A 40 -7.49 -13.36 -7.05
N ARG A 41 -7.39 -14.13 -5.97
CA ARG A 41 -7.35 -13.56 -4.63
C ARG A 41 -6.06 -12.76 -4.40
N ASN A 42 -4.95 -13.30 -4.88
CA ASN A 42 -3.66 -12.60 -4.76
C ASN A 42 -3.67 -11.31 -5.57
N ALA A 43 -4.25 -11.34 -6.77
CA ALA A 43 -4.37 -10.15 -7.60
C ALA A 43 -5.23 -9.09 -6.93
N ASP A 44 -6.34 -9.49 -6.31
CA ASP A 44 -7.22 -8.56 -5.61
C ASP A 44 -6.52 -7.94 -4.40
N ARG A 45 -5.79 -8.73 -3.63
CA ARG A 45 -5.03 -8.23 -2.49
C ARG A 45 -3.94 -7.28 -2.92
N LEU A 46 -3.23 -7.64 -3.98
CA LEU A 46 -2.16 -6.80 -4.50
C LEU A 46 -2.73 -5.47 -4.99
N ALA A 47 -3.82 -5.50 -5.73
CA ALA A 47 -4.46 -4.29 -6.23
C ALA A 47 -4.92 -3.39 -5.06
N ALA A 48 -5.49 -3.97 -4.02
CA ALA A 48 -5.92 -3.22 -2.85
C ALA A 48 -4.74 -2.55 -2.14
N GLN A 49 -3.64 -3.27 -1.98
CA GLN A 49 -2.44 -2.73 -1.34
C GLN A 49 -1.80 -1.64 -2.18
N GLN A 50 -1.78 -1.81 -3.50
CA GLN A 50 -1.25 -0.80 -4.40
C GLN A 50 -2.10 0.48 -4.36
N ALA A 51 -3.41 0.35 -4.30
CA ALA A 51 -4.30 1.50 -4.18
C ALA A 51 -4.07 2.24 -2.86
N GLU A 52 -3.89 1.50 -1.78
CA GLU A 52 -3.60 2.11 -0.48
C GLU A 52 -2.26 2.83 -0.49
N LEU A 53 -1.24 2.22 -1.09
CA LEU A 53 0.07 2.85 -1.21
C LEU A 53 -0.02 4.16 -1.98
N GLU A 54 -0.74 4.17 -3.09
CA GLU A 54 -0.91 5.37 -3.89
C GLU A 54 -1.61 6.47 -3.09
N ALA A 55 -2.64 6.12 -2.33
CA ALA A 55 -3.36 7.07 -1.50
C ALA A 55 -2.45 7.66 -0.42
N LEU A 56 -1.63 6.83 0.20
CA LEU A 56 -0.68 7.28 1.22
C LEU A 56 0.37 8.23 0.63
N ILE A 57 0.91 7.88 -0.51
CA ILE A 57 1.91 8.71 -1.19
C ILE A 57 1.29 10.05 -1.58
N LYS A 58 0.09 10.02 -2.10
CA LYS A 58 -0.61 11.24 -2.50
C LYS A 58 -0.84 12.16 -1.30
N GLU A 59 -1.27 11.59 -0.18
CA GLU A 59 -1.49 12.37 1.04
C GLU A 59 -0.18 12.98 1.55
N ARG A 60 0.89 12.20 1.55
CA ARG A 60 2.21 12.69 1.94
C ARG A 60 2.65 13.84 1.04
N ASP A 61 2.55 13.67 -0.26
CA ASP A 61 2.98 14.69 -1.21
C ASP A 61 2.16 15.97 -1.07
N THR A 62 0.86 15.84 -0.85
CA THR A 62 -0.01 16.99 -0.62
C THR A 62 0.42 17.78 0.60
N ARG A 63 0.74 17.09 1.68
CA ARG A 63 1.19 17.74 2.91
C ARG A 63 2.53 18.44 2.74
N LEU A 64 3.45 17.81 2.02
CA LEU A 64 4.75 18.40 1.77
C LEU A 64 4.66 19.64 0.89
N LYS A 65 3.73 19.65 -0.06
CA LYS A 65 3.50 20.81 -0.91
C LYS A 65 2.81 21.93 -0.16
N SER A 66 2.02 21.61 0.85
CA SER A 66 1.28 22.62 1.63
C SER A 66 2.13 23.30 2.68
N ARG A 67 3.34 22.85 2.90
CA ARG A 67 4.22 23.46 3.88
C ARG A 67 4.66 24.84 3.43
N PRO A 68 4.54 25.83 4.33
CA PRO A 68 5.06 27.16 4.02
C PRO A 68 6.58 27.16 3.90
#